data_112543b65ab77e9013a69b2a7bf9a573
#
_entry.id   112543b65ab77e9013a69b2a7bf9a573
#
_cell.length_a   1.000
_cell.length_b   1.000
_cell.length_c   1.000
_cell.angle_alpha   90.00
_cell.angle_beta   90.00
_cell.angle_gamma   90.00
#
_symmetry.space_group_name_H-M   'P 1'
#
loop_
_entity.id
_entity.type
_entity.pdbx_description
1 polymer ?
#
loop_
_entity_poly.entity_id
_entity_poly.type
_entity_poly.pdbx_seq_one_letter_code
_entity_poly.pdbx_strand_id
1 'polypeptide(L)'
;MSTLIVTLSSPGSSGQELAYCLASNAQTISSHGSAALPLLPRADETVLLLPSTAVAWHSVRLPKLSRSTSAQKMRAVIDGIVEEQLLDDPAALHIAPYQPSASAENATWLMVCDKAWLTQQLQEIRAAGHRISRIVPQSFPVPAGPLEESPARVHISGTPEAATLTLTDASGVLTVPLAHARAAWPALADETVLNITAEPAVAALAESTLNAKVAIVQSAQQALQAMLDARTYGVDLAQGDMTVAGSGRWLQQAGAVLRDLLAAPGWRTARIGFVLFLVANVLGLNAWAWKERNALLAKRQLSTQLLTQTFPNVKVVVDAPVQMQRELGALRQSSGALGSRDLESMYARFAALAGITTAPAGIDFAAGELSIKGSGLAASQLSGLQDKLQSAGLAARSEADRVVVSELVSNRSGGAK
;
A
#
# COMPACT_ATOMS: atom_id res chain seq x y z
N MET A 1 0.23 11.74 -13.49
CA MET A 1 1.57 11.11 -13.53
C MET A 1 2.14 11.25 -14.92
N SER A 2 3.38 11.71 -15.02
CA SER A 2 4.12 11.84 -16.29
C SER A 2 4.98 10.58 -16.50
N THR A 3 5.00 10.07 -17.72
CA THR A 3 5.79 8.90 -18.10
C THR A 3 6.73 9.30 -19.23
N LEU A 4 8.02 9.16 -19.01
CA LEU A 4 9.04 9.31 -20.03
C LEU A 4 9.33 7.95 -20.66
N ILE A 5 9.15 7.83 -21.95
CA ILE A 5 9.52 6.66 -22.74
C ILE A 5 10.81 6.99 -23.47
N VAL A 6 11.86 6.22 -23.25
CA VAL A 6 13.17 6.40 -23.88
C VAL A 6 13.47 5.18 -24.73
N THR A 7 13.64 5.38 -26.02
CA THR A 7 14.05 4.32 -26.95
C THR A 7 15.56 4.18 -26.95
N LEU A 8 16.05 3.01 -26.58
CA LEU A 8 17.48 2.71 -26.57
C LEU A 8 18.00 2.54 -28.00
N SER A 9 19.25 2.90 -28.19
CA SER A 9 19.95 2.62 -29.45
C SER A 9 20.28 1.12 -29.57
N SER A 10 20.29 0.60 -30.80
CA SER A 10 20.69 -0.80 -31.03
C SER A 10 22.13 -1.06 -30.56
N PRO A 11 22.43 -2.28 -30.10
CA PRO A 11 23.79 -2.67 -29.75
C PRO A 11 24.76 -2.36 -30.91
N GLY A 12 25.89 -1.74 -30.58
CA GLY A 12 26.91 -1.34 -31.59
C GLY A 12 26.65 -0.02 -32.34
N SER A 13 25.50 0.64 -32.12
CA SER A 13 25.27 1.98 -32.67
C SER A 13 25.93 3.05 -31.79
N SER A 14 26.59 4.01 -32.40
CA SER A 14 27.32 5.09 -31.71
C SER A 14 26.48 6.37 -31.49
N GLY A 15 25.15 6.26 -31.49
CA GLY A 15 24.26 7.41 -31.32
C GLY A 15 24.37 8.02 -29.92
N GLN A 16 24.75 9.31 -29.85
CA GLN A 16 24.78 10.05 -28.57
C GLN A 16 23.41 10.57 -28.13
N GLU A 17 22.44 10.55 -29.03
CA GLU A 17 21.08 11.01 -28.76
C GLU A 17 20.09 9.85 -28.67
N LEU A 18 19.21 9.93 -27.69
CA LEU A 18 18.15 8.96 -27.51
C LEU A 18 16.80 9.57 -27.91
N ALA A 19 16.02 8.83 -28.67
CA ALA A 19 14.65 9.22 -28.96
C ALA A 19 13.80 9.10 -27.68
N TYR A 20 12.99 10.11 -27.43
CA TYR A 20 12.11 10.12 -26.26
C TYR A 20 10.68 10.54 -26.60
N CYS A 21 9.75 10.08 -25.81
CA CYS A 21 8.37 10.50 -25.79
C CYS A 21 7.94 10.73 -24.35
N LEU A 22 7.48 11.93 -24.03
CA LEU A 22 6.91 12.28 -22.73
C LEU A 22 5.37 12.20 -22.84
N ALA A 23 4.77 11.32 -22.06
CA ALA A 23 3.34 11.16 -22.04
C ALA A 23 2.74 11.61 -20.70
N SER A 24 1.61 12.33 -20.74
CA SER A 24 0.79 12.64 -19.58
C SER A 24 -0.29 11.58 -19.42
N ASN A 25 -0.47 11.10 -18.18
CA ASN A 25 -1.44 10.05 -17.82
C ASN A 25 -1.33 8.76 -18.67
N ALA A 26 -0.15 8.49 -19.21
CA ALA A 26 0.17 7.36 -20.08
C ALA A 26 -0.72 7.23 -21.35
N GLN A 27 -1.35 8.29 -21.79
CA GLN A 27 -2.27 8.27 -22.95
C GLN A 27 -2.03 9.39 -23.96
N THR A 28 -1.57 10.56 -23.50
CA THR A 28 -1.41 11.72 -24.37
C THR A 28 0.04 12.14 -24.43
N ILE A 29 0.59 12.25 -25.65
CA ILE A 29 1.95 12.74 -25.87
C ILE A 29 2.00 14.23 -25.59
N SER A 30 2.84 14.64 -24.64
CA SER A 30 3.06 16.04 -24.27
C SER A 30 4.24 16.64 -25.04
N SER A 31 5.31 15.88 -25.22
CA SER A 31 6.47 16.25 -26.02
C SER A 31 7.20 15.02 -26.52
N HIS A 32 7.93 15.14 -27.63
CA HIS A 32 8.77 14.08 -28.19
C HIS A 32 9.94 14.68 -28.96
N GLY A 33 10.96 13.89 -29.16
CA GLY A 33 12.15 14.31 -29.89
C GLY A 33 13.33 13.39 -29.66
N SER A 34 14.53 13.87 -29.99
CA SER A 34 15.81 13.22 -29.68
C SER A 34 16.66 14.17 -28.83
N ALA A 35 17.31 13.64 -27.82
CA ALA A 35 18.14 14.41 -26.93
C ALA A 35 19.28 13.55 -26.36
N ALA A 36 20.38 14.18 -26.02
CA ALA A 36 21.44 13.56 -25.25
C ALA A 36 20.92 13.22 -23.84
N LEU A 37 21.41 12.13 -23.25
CA LEU A 37 20.94 11.59 -21.98
C LEU A 37 20.77 12.62 -20.83
N PRO A 38 21.72 13.59 -20.63
CA PRO A 38 21.55 14.61 -19.58
C PRO A 38 20.43 15.63 -19.84
N LEU A 39 19.97 15.74 -21.10
CA LEU A 39 18.97 16.71 -21.55
C LEU A 39 17.56 16.11 -21.63
N LEU A 40 17.41 14.84 -21.35
CA LEU A 40 16.10 14.19 -21.32
C LEU A 40 15.17 14.84 -20.27
N PRO A 41 13.89 15.03 -20.58
CA PRO A 41 12.94 15.61 -19.66
C PRO A 41 12.75 14.71 -18.43
N ARG A 42 12.55 15.32 -17.26
CA ARG A 42 12.26 14.58 -16.04
C ARG A 42 10.78 14.18 -15.98
N ALA A 43 10.52 12.98 -15.50
CA ALA A 43 9.16 12.44 -15.33
C ALA A 43 9.05 11.64 -14.03
N ASP A 44 7.82 11.36 -13.64
CA ASP A 44 7.54 10.55 -12.43
C ASP A 44 8.05 9.10 -12.58
N GLU A 45 7.95 8.56 -13.80
CA GLU A 45 8.48 7.24 -14.17
C GLU A 45 9.17 7.28 -15.53
N THR A 46 10.17 6.43 -15.72
CA THR A 46 10.85 6.24 -17.01
C THR A 46 10.70 4.80 -17.46
N VAL A 47 10.21 4.61 -18.67
CA VAL A 47 10.09 3.32 -19.34
C VAL A 47 11.14 3.25 -20.43
N LEU A 48 11.95 2.20 -20.44
CA LEU A 48 12.93 1.96 -21.48
C LEU A 48 12.32 1.07 -22.55
N LEU A 49 12.43 1.51 -23.79
CA LEU A 49 11.98 0.79 -24.96
C LEU A 49 13.19 0.21 -25.70
N LEU A 50 13.27 -1.11 -25.76
CA LEU A 50 14.35 -1.81 -26.47
C LEU A 50 13.98 -1.95 -27.95
N PRO A 51 14.89 -1.62 -28.88
CA PRO A 51 14.66 -1.83 -30.30
C PRO A 51 14.48 -3.33 -30.60
N SER A 52 13.68 -3.64 -31.61
CA SER A 52 13.41 -5.02 -32.00
C SER A 52 14.65 -5.81 -32.39
N THR A 53 15.71 -5.12 -32.84
CA THR A 53 17.01 -5.71 -33.16
C THR A 53 17.84 -6.14 -31.94
N ALA A 54 17.50 -5.65 -30.76
CA ALA A 54 18.22 -5.97 -29.52
C ALA A 54 17.57 -7.11 -28.70
N VAL A 55 16.42 -7.60 -29.11
CA VAL A 55 15.68 -8.64 -28.39
C VAL A 55 15.36 -9.80 -29.32
N ALA A 56 15.86 -10.98 -28.98
CA ALA A 56 15.49 -12.24 -29.64
C ALA A 56 14.34 -12.93 -28.89
N TRP A 57 13.49 -13.62 -29.63
CA TRP A 57 12.32 -14.30 -29.10
C TRP A 57 12.40 -15.80 -29.35
N HIS A 58 12.30 -16.58 -28.30
CA HIS A 58 12.29 -18.05 -28.36
C HIS A 58 11.04 -18.60 -27.72
N SER A 59 10.31 -19.43 -28.43
CA SER A 59 9.13 -20.14 -27.89
C SER A 59 9.57 -21.45 -27.29
N VAL A 60 9.32 -21.66 -26.00
CA VAL A 60 9.71 -22.85 -25.27
C VAL A 60 8.52 -23.44 -24.52
N ARG A 61 8.53 -24.76 -24.33
CA ARG A 61 7.58 -25.45 -23.45
C ARG A 61 8.26 -25.70 -22.11
N LEU A 62 7.88 -24.93 -21.10
CA LEU A 62 8.39 -25.13 -19.76
C LEU A 62 7.68 -26.33 -19.10
N PRO A 63 8.42 -27.19 -18.36
CA PRO A 63 7.80 -28.24 -17.57
C PRO A 63 6.92 -27.61 -16.48
N LYS A 64 5.87 -28.33 -16.08
CA LYS A 64 4.99 -27.88 -14.98
C LYS A 64 5.78 -27.83 -13.68
N LEU A 65 6.28 -26.67 -13.34
CA LEU A 65 6.99 -26.42 -12.09
C LEU A 65 5.99 -26.04 -10.99
N SER A 66 6.29 -26.41 -9.76
CA SER A 66 5.45 -26.03 -8.62
C SER A 66 5.53 -24.51 -8.40
N ARG A 67 4.45 -23.90 -7.88
CA ARG A 67 4.43 -22.46 -7.54
C ARG A 67 5.51 -22.06 -6.51
N SER A 68 6.12 -23.04 -5.84
CA SER A 68 7.20 -22.85 -4.86
C SER A 68 8.61 -22.98 -5.46
N THR A 69 8.73 -23.11 -6.79
CA THR A 69 10.05 -23.23 -7.44
C THR A 69 10.80 -21.89 -7.29
N SER A 70 12.01 -21.96 -6.74
CA SER A 70 12.84 -20.75 -6.58
C SER A 70 13.24 -20.17 -7.95
N ALA A 71 13.45 -18.84 -8.01
CA ALA A 71 13.89 -18.15 -9.22
C ALA A 71 15.19 -18.76 -9.79
N GLN A 72 16.11 -19.19 -8.92
CA GLN A 72 17.36 -19.83 -9.32
C GLN A 72 17.15 -21.17 -10.01
N LYS A 73 16.22 -22.02 -9.49
CA LYS A 73 15.88 -23.29 -10.14
C LYS A 73 15.17 -23.07 -11.47
N MET A 74 14.29 -22.05 -11.55
CA MET A 74 13.65 -21.66 -12.79
C MET A 74 14.69 -21.25 -13.83
N ARG A 75 15.65 -20.43 -13.44
CA ARG A 75 16.75 -20.00 -14.32
C ARG A 75 17.54 -21.19 -14.85
N ALA A 76 17.96 -22.11 -13.99
CA ALA A 76 18.71 -23.30 -14.41
C ALA A 76 17.92 -24.20 -15.39
N VAL A 77 16.60 -24.32 -15.21
CA VAL A 77 15.75 -25.05 -16.16
C VAL A 77 15.68 -24.33 -17.51
N ILE A 78 15.53 -23.02 -17.51
CA ILE A 78 15.51 -22.22 -18.74
C ILE A 78 16.85 -22.33 -19.45
N ASP A 79 17.96 -22.12 -18.76
CA ASP A 79 19.31 -22.21 -19.33
C ASP A 79 19.54 -23.56 -20.02
N GLY A 80 19.15 -24.68 -19.39
CA GLY A 80 19.27 -26.01 -19.99
C GLY A 80 18.36 -26.25 -21.20
N ILE A 81 17.19 -25.57 -21.29
CA ILE A 81 16.28 -25.71 -22.44
C ILE A 81 16.80 -24.90 -23.64
N VAL A 82 17.39 -23.73 -23.39
CA VAL A 82 17.80 -22.81 -24.47
C VAL A 82 19.24 -22.98 -24.90
N GLU A 83 20.06 -23.76 -24.18
CA GLU A 83 21.48 -23.98 -24.48
C GLU A 83 21.70 -24.44 -25.92
N GLU A 84 20.83 -25.32 -26.46
CA GLU A 84 20.89 -25.77 -27.85
C GLU A 84 20.33 -24.77 -28.88
N GLN A 85 19.59 -23.76 -28.43
CA GLN A 85 18.92 -22.78 -29.33
C GLN A 85 19.65 -21.44 -29.40
N LEU A 86 20.55 -21.19 -28.46
CA LEU A 86 21.31 -19.96 -28.39
C LEU A 86 22.70 -20.16 -29.00
N LEU A 87 23.19 -19.14 -29.68
CA LEU A 87 24.56 -19.10 -30.22
C LEU A 87 25.57 -18.64 -29.18
N ASP A 88 25.13 -17.81 -28.23
CA ASP A 88 25.94 -17.23 -27.17
C ASP A 88 25.74 -17.98 -25.86
N ASP A 89 26.71 -17.87 -24.95
CA ASP A 89 26.63 -18.42 -23.60
C ASP A 89 25.41 -17.84 -22.84
N PRO A 90 24.49 -18.67 -22.33
CA PRO A 90 23.35 -18.24 -21.54
C PRO A 90 23.73 -17.35 -20.35
N ALA A 91 24.95 -17.48 -19.82
CA ALA A 91 25.43 -16.63 -18.73
C ALA A 91 25.69 -15.17 -19.16
N ALA A 92 26.04 -14.96 -20.45
CA ALA A 92 26.22 -13.62 -21.02
C ALA A 92 24.90 -12.94 -21.40
N LEU A 93 23.80 -13.69 -21.40
CA LEU A 93 22.50 -13.22 -21.84
C LEU A 93 21.56 -12.94 -20.67
N HIS A 94 20.75 -11.90 -20.82
CA HIS A 94 19.59 -11.68 -19.99
C HIS A 94 18.38 -12.35 -20.62
N ILE A 95 17.79 -13.30 -19.89
CA ILE A 95 16.63 -14.09 -20.33
C ILE A 95 15.47 -13.79 -19.41
N ALA A 96 14.38 -13.25 -19.95
CA ALA A 96 13.16 -12.94 -19.23
C ALA A 96 11.98 -13.73 -19.80
N PRO A 97 11.30 -14.57 -19.01
CA PRO A 97 10.14 -15.30 -19.47
C PRO A 97 8.91 -14.39 -19.60
N TYR A 98 8.13 -14.61 -20.65
CA TYR A 98 6.84 -13.99 -20.90
C TYR A 98 5.81 -15.06 -21.22
N GLN A 99 4.73 -15.09 -20.47
CA GLN A 99 3.63 -16.03 -20.71
C GLN A 99 2.35 -15.26 -21.01
N PRO A 100 1.86 -15.29 -22.26
CA PRO A 100 0.60 -14.66 -22.61
C PRO A 100 -0.57 -15.34 -21.88
N SER A 101 -1.48 -14.57 -21.30
CA SER A 101 -2.63 -15.09 -20.54
C SER A 101 -3.60 -15.95 -21.38
N ALA A 102 -3.56 -15.86 -22.71
CA ALA A 102 -4.43 -16.59 -23.64
C ALA A 102 -3.73 -17.77 -24.34
N SER A 103 -2.50 -18.13 -23.95
CA SER A 103 -1.78 -19.25 -24.60
C SER A 103 -2.42 -20.58 -24.23
N ALA A 104 -3.09 -21.20 -25.20
CA ALA A 104 -3.79 -22.49 -25.04
C ALA A 104 -2.84 -23.68 -24.80
N GLU A 105 -1.55 -23.58 -25.16
CA GLU A 105 -0.60 -24.70 -25.21
C GLU A 105 0.51 -24.66 -24.15
N ASN A 106 0.42 -23.86 -23.09
CA ASN A 106 1.53 -23.66 -22.11
C ASN A 106 2.85 -23.23 -22.76
N ALA A 107 2.83 -22.63 -23.94
CA ALA A 107 4.01 -22.06 -24.56
C ALA A 107 4.42 -20.80 -23.81
N THR A 108 5.69 -20.73 -23.44
CA THR A 108 6.30 -19.57 -22.79
C THR A 108 7.26 -18.95 -23.78
N TRP A 109 7.15 -17.66 -23.97
CA TRP A 109 8.12 -16.88 -24.72
C TRP A 109 9.30 -16.47 -23.83
N LEU A 110 10.48 -16.57 -24.34
CA LEU A 110 11.70 -16.08 -23.71
C LEU A 110 12.18 -14.87 -24.48
N MET A 111 12.30 -13.75 -23.78
CA MET A 111 12.94 -12.53 -24.27
C MET A 111 14.42 -12.61 -23.94
N VAL A 112 15.27 -12.57 -24.95
CA VAL A 112 16.72 -12.74 -24.81
C VAL A 112 17.42 -11.50 -25.34
N CYS A 113 18.32 -10.91 -24.57
CA CYS A 113 19.14 -9.79 -24.98
C CYS A 113 20.53 -9.84 -24.32
N ASP A 114 21.49 -9.10 -24.88
CA ASP A 114 22.82 -8.98 -24.30
C ASP A 114 22.77 -8.36 -22.90
N LYS A 115 23.27 -9.10 -21.92
CA LYS A 115 23.25 -8.71 -20.50
C LYS A 115 24.20 -7.55 -20.23
N ALA A 116 25.38 -7.54 -20.82
CA ALA A 116 26.39 -6.51 -20.60
C ALA A 116 25.94 -5.17 -21.17
N TRP A 117 25.47 -5.18 -22.42
CA TRP A 117 24.89 -3.99 -23.06
C TRP A 117 23.71 -3.41 -22.26
N LEU A 118 22.74 -4.24 -21.89
CA LEU A 118 21.57 -3.77 -21.13
C LEU A 118 21.98 -3.21 -19.78
N THR A 119 22.91 -3.86 -19.07
CA THR A 119 23.41 -3.39 -17.78
C THR A 119 24.07 -2.02 -17.90
N GLN A 120 24.89 -1.82 -18.94
CA GLN A 120 25.53 -0.53 -19.19
C GLN A 120 24.49 0.57 -19.44
N GLN A 121 23.50 0.32 -20.31
CA GLN A 121 22.44 1.28 -20.60
C GLN A 121 21.65 1.66 -19.35
N LEU A 122 21.33 0.68 -18.50
CA LEU A 122 20.63 0.92 -17.24
C LEU A 122 21.46 1.76 -16.26
N GLN A 123 22.78 1.53 -16.19
CA GLN A 123 23.68 2.32 -15.34
C GLN A 123 23.79 3.76 -15.80
N GLU A 124 23.94 3.99 -17.10
CA GLU A 124 24.04 5.34 -17.70
C GLU A 124 22.76 6.16 -17.41
N ILE A 125 21.58 5.56 -17.65
CA ILE A 125 20.29 6.24 -17.43
C ILE A 125 20.05 6.52 -15.95
N ARG A 126 20.42 5.59 -15.05
CA ARG A 126 20.34 5.80 -13.61
C ARG A 126 21.30 6.89 -13.12
N ALA A 127 22.52 6.93 -13.67
CA ALA A 127 23.51 7.96 -13.37
C ALA A 127 23.04 9.36 -13.79
N ALA A 128 22.25 9.46 -14.87
CA ALA A 128 21.58 10.70 -15.29
C ALA A 128 20.38 11.08 -14.38
N GLY A 129 20.05 10.26 -13.37
CA GLY A 129 19.01 10.56 -12.39
C GLY A 129 17.60 10.13 -12.79
N HIS A 130 17.44 9.31 -13.84
CA HIS A 130 16.15 8.80 -14.26
C HIS A 130 15.76 7.53 -13.49
N ARG A 131 14.50 7.49 -13.01
CA ARG A 131 13.94 6.34 -12.28
C ARG A 131 13.28 5.38 -13.25
N ILE A 132 14.02 4.33 -13.62
CA ILE A 132 13.51 3.29 -14.52
C ILE A 132 12.44 2.49 -13.79
N SER A 133 11.25 2.39 -14.38
CA SER A 133 10.14 1.61 -13.84
C SER A 133 9.92 0.30 -14.60
N ARG A 134 10.17 0.28 -15.90
CA ARG A 134 9.98 -0.86 -16.79
C ARG A 134 11.03 -0.89 -17.91
N ILE A 135 11.26 -2.09 -18.42
CA ILE A 135 12.06 -2.34 -19.62
C ILE A 135 11.18 -3.14 -20.58
N VAL A 136 10.85 -2.55 -21.72
CA VAL A 136 9.81 -3.06 -22.62
C VAL A 136 10.41 -3.23 -24.00
N PRO A 137 10.20 -4.34 -24.73
CA PRO A 137 10.59 -4.45 -26.12
C PRO A 137 9.65 -3.63 -27.01
N GLN A 138 10.16 -3.11 -28.10
CA GLN A 138 9.37 -2.35 -29.09
C GLN A 138 8.33 -3.22 -29.79
N SER A 139 8.64 -4.50 -29.99
CA SER A 139 7.75 -5.50 -30.60
C SER A 139 7.81 -6.80 -29.81
N PHE A 140 6.68 -7.46 -29.67
CA PHE A 140 6.56 -8.74 -28.96
C PHE A 140 5.40 -9.58 -29.53
N PRO A 141 5.47 -10.93 -29.43
CA PRO A 141 4.41 -11.81 -29.90
C PRO A 141 3.10 -11.50 -29.17
N VAL A 142 2.06 -11.21 -29.92
CA VAL A 142 0.71 -10.97 -29.38
C VAL A 142 -0.12 -12.25 -29.55
N PRO A 143 -0.68 -12.80 -28.47
CA PRO A 143 -1.49 -14.00 -28.58
C PRO A 143 -2.73 -13.72 -29.46
N ALA A 144 -3.07 -14.68 -30.29
CA ALA A 144 -4.34 -14.65 -31.02
C ALA A 144 -5.49 -14.61 -30.02
N GLY A 145 -6.43 -13.68 -30.20
CA GLY A 145 -7.66 -13.62 -29.42
C GLY A 145 -8.56 -14.82 -29.74
N PRO A 146 -9.48 -15.22 -28.85
CA PRO A 146 -10.35 -16.37 -29.06
C PRO A 146 -11.37 -16.22 -30.22
N LEU A 147 -11.49 -15.04 -30.81
CA LEU A 147 -12.51 -14.70 -31.80
C LEU A 147 -11.97 -14.00 -33.06
N GLU A 148 -10.71 -13.61 -33.09
CA GLU A 148 -10.12 -12.94 -34.24
C GLU A 148 -8.71 -13.49 -34.48
N GLU A 149 -8.39 -13.87 -35.71
CA GLU A 149 -7.01 -13.97 -36.15
C GLU A 149 -6.38 -12.61 -35.97
N SER A 150 -5.47 -12.48 -34.97
CA SER A 150 -4.74 -11.24 -34.76
C SER A 150 -3.96 -10.94 -36.02
N PRO A 151 -4.26 -9.86 -36.74
CA PRO A 151 -3.61 -9.57 -38.01
C PRO A 151 -2.10 -9.42 -37.76
N ALA A 152 -1.29 -10.04 -38.60
CA ALA A 152 0.14 -9.83 -38.56
C ALA A 152 0.43 -8.33 -38.73
N ARG A 153 1.31 -7.78 -37.88
CA ARG A 153 1.69 -6.36 -37.89
C ARG A 153 3.07 -6.23 -38.50
N VAL A 154 3.18 -5.38 -39.48
CA VAL A 154 4.46 -5.02 -40.09
C VAL A 154 4.75 -3.57 -39.77
N HIS A 155 5.93 -3.32 -39.18
CA HIS A 155 6.39 -1.98 -38.90
C HIS A 155 7.77 -1.74 -39.52
N ILE A 156 7.90 -0.65 -40.26
CA ILE A 156 9.14 -0.27 -40.90
C ILE A 156 9.68 0.99 -40.20
N SER A 157 10.91 0.90 -39.70
CA SER A 157 11.56 1.96 -38.96
C SER A 157 12.99 2.17 -39.37
N GLY A 158 13.59 3.27 -38.95
CA GLY A 158 14.97 3.61 -39.18
C GLY A 158 15.19 4.75 -40.20
N THR A 159 16.39 4.81 -40.80
CA THR A 159 16.72 5.75 -41.86
C THR A 159 16.65 5.10 -43.25
N PRO A 160 16.55 5.85 -44.34
CA PRO A 160 16.52 5.25 -45.66
C PRO A 160 17.72 4.35 -45.99
N GLU A 161 18.88 4.62 -45.39
CA GLU A 161 20.12 3.83 -45.54
C GLU A 161 20.13 2.57 -44.67
N ALA A 162 19.39 2.58 -43.56
CA ALA A 162 19.36 1.51 -42.57
C ALA A 162 17.92 1.20 -42.12
N ALA A 163 17.01 1.07 -43.07
CA ALA A 163 15.61 0.74 -42.81
C ALA A 163 15.47 -0.73 -42.41
N THR A 164 14.72 -0.98 -41.39
CA THR A 164 14.41 -2.32 -40.88
C THR A 164 12.89 -2.58 -40.92
N LEU A 165 12.52 -3.78 -41.32
CA LEU A 165 11.16 -4.28 -41.27
C LEU A 165 11.05 -5.23 -40.07
N THR A 166 10.10 -4.96 -39.22
CA THR A 166 9.74 -5.84 -38.10
C THR A 166 8.34 -6.42 -38.34
N LEU A 167 8.28 -7.73 -38.47
CA LEU A 167 7.04 -8.49 -38.52
C LEU A 167 6.73 -9.03 -37.13
N THR A 168 5.52 -8.87 -36.71
CA THR A 168 5.02 -9.36 -35.42
C THR A 168 3.71 -10.10 -35.61
N ASP A 169 3.67 -11.36 -35.19
CA ASP A 169 2.47 -12.20 -35.20
C ASP A 169 2.41 -13.08 -33.94
N ALA A 170 1.48 -14.01 -33.91
CA ALA A 170 1.36 -14.97 -32.81
C ALA A 170 2.50 -16.01 -32.80
N SER A 171 3.21 -16.20 -33.92
CA SER A 171 4.34 -17.13 -34.05
C SER A 171 5.67 -16.55 -33.65
N GLY A 172 5.76 -15.19 -33.52
CA GLY A 172 6.99 -14.55 -33.09
C GLY A 172 7.17 -13.10 -33.55
N VAL A 173 8.41 -12.66 -33.48
CA VAL A 173 8.89 -11.38 -34.02
C VAL A 173 10.09 -11.64 -34.91
N LEU A 174 9.99 -11.20 -36.16
CA LEU A 174 11.06 -11.26 -37.14
C LEU A 174 11.50 -9.83 -37.49
N THR A 175 12.76 -9.52 -37.36
CA THR A 175 13.34 -8.23 -37.78
C THR A 175 14.40 -8.45 -38.83
N VAL A 176 14.21 -7.83 -39.98
CA VAL A 176 15.13 -7.94 -41.14
C VAL A 176 15.39 -6.56 -41.76
N PRO A 177 16.56 -6.32 -42.38
CA PRO A 177 16.75 -5.14 -43.19
C PRO A 177 15.69 -5.06 -44.30
N LEU A 178 15.15 -3.86 -44.54
CA LEU A 178 14.08 -3.67 -45.55
C LEU A 178 14.52 -4.13 -46.94
N ALA A 179 15.82 -3.98 -47.28
CA ALA A 179 16.36 -4.45 -48.53
C ALA A 179 16.19 -5.97 -48.78
N HIS A 180 16.11 -6.75 -47.69
CA HIS A 180 15.92 -8.20 -47.73
C HIS A 180 14.46 -8.62 -47.48
N ALA A 181 13.58 -7.68 -47.24
CA ALA A 181 12.17 -7.97 -46.91
C ALA A 181 11.45 -8.77 -47.99
N ARG A 182 11.79 -8.58 -49.27
CA ARG A 182 11.22 -9.34 -50.36
C ARG A 182 11.43 -10.86 -50.27
N ALA A 183 12.54 -11.30 -49.68
CA ALA A 183 12.80 -12.73 -49.48
C ALA A 183 11.93 -13.35 -48.37
N ALA A 184 11.56 -12.55 -47.37
CA ALA A 184 10.65 -12.97 -46.29
C ALA A 184 9.15 -12.75 -46.63
N TRP A 185 8.85 -11.91 -47.62
CA TRP A 185 7.50 -11.46 -47.96
C TRP A 185 6.57 -12.52 -48.61
N PRO A 186 7.05 -13.45 -49.48
CA PRO A 186 6.15 -14.45 -50.08
C PRO A 186 5.44 -15.36 -49.09
N ALA A 187 6.10 -15.60 -47.95
CA ALA A 187 5.49 -16.43 -46.89
C ALA A 187 4.36 -15.74 -46.15
N LEU A 188 4.22 -14.42 -46.31
CA LEU A 188 3.28 -13.56 -45.57
C LEU A 188 2.08 -13.12 -46.41
N ALA A 189 2.16 -13.19 -47.77
CA ALA A 189 1.23 -12.49 -48.65
C ALA A 189 -0.05 -13.29 -48.99
N ASP A 190 -0.08 -14.60 -48.74
CA ASP A 190 -1.12 -15.41 -49.35
C ASP A 190 -2.44 -15.53 -48.57
N GLU A 191 -2.53 -15.19 -47.26
CA GLU A 191 -3.82 -15.37 -46.53
C GLU A 191 -4.05 -14.41 -45.32
N THR A 192 -3.13 -13.48 -45.01
CA THR A 192 -3.28 -12.65 -43.79
C THR A 192 -3.57 -11.19 -44.07
N VAL A 193 -4.54 -10.62 -43.36
CA VAL A 193 -4.74 -9.16 -43.34
C VAL A 193 -3.55 -8.52 -42.64
N LEU A 194 -2.65 -7.90 -43.42
CA LEU A 194 -1.45 -7.25 -42.89
C LEU A 194 -1.77 -5.78 -42.55
N ASN A 195 -1.45 -5.40 -41.30
CA ASN A 195 -1.42 -4.01 -40.91
C ASN A 195 0.00 -3.48 -41.09
N ILE A 196 0.25 -2.75 -42.20
CA ILE A 196 1.57 -2.24 -42.56
C ILE A 196 1.69 -0.78 -42.14
N THR A 197 2.65 -0.50 -41.26
CA THR A 197 2.97 0.85 -40.77
C THR A 197 4.41 1.19 -41.02
N ALA A 198 4.71 2.47 -41.25
CA ALA A 198 6.09 2.93 -41.35
C ALA A 198 6.30 4.29 -40.70
N GLU A 199 7.52 4.53 -40.27
CA GLU A 199 7.96 5.86 -39.87
C GLU A 199 8.01 6.79 -41.08
N PRO A 200 7.76 8.11 -40.90
CA PRO A 200 7.71 9.05 -42.01
C PRO A 200 8.99 9.06 -42.90
N ALA A 201 10.16 8.87 -42.27
CA ALA A 201 11.45 8.90 -42.98
C ALA A 201 11.60 7.74 -43.99
N VAL A 202 10.94 6.60 -43.76
CA VAL A 202 11.10 5.38 -44.56
C VAL A 202 9.83 4.96 -45.29
N ALA A 203 8.73 5.71 -45.15
CA ALA A 203 7.42 5.32 -45.70
C ALA A 203 7.44 5.18 -47.23
N ALA A 204 8.00 6.13 -47.95
CA ALA A 204 8.12 6.08 -49.42
C ALA A 204 8.98 4.90 -49.91
N LEU A 205 10.09 4.62 -49.21
CA LEU A 205 10.95 3.48 -49.48
C LEU A 205 10.23 2.16 -49.20
N ALA A 206 9.46 2.09 -48.12
CA ALA A 206 8.67 0.92 -47.75
C ALA A 206 7.61 0.63 -48.82
N GLU A 207 6.83 1.63 -49.28
CA GLU A 207 5.84 1.48 -50.33
C GLU A 207 6.44 0.97 -51.63
N SER A 208 7.58 1.54 -52.06
CA SER A 208 8.25 1.11 -53.29
C SER A 208 8.83 -0.30 -53.16
N THR A 209 9.35 -0.68 -52.00
CA THR A 209 9.97 -2.00 -51.77
C THR A 209 8.94 -3.11 -51.65
N LEU A 210 7.84 -2.87 -50.90
CA LEU A 210 6.82 -3.86 -50.61
C LEU A 210 5.69 -3.88 -51.67
N ASN A 211 5.63 -2.87 -52.51
CA ASN A 211 4.55 -2.65 -53.46
C ASN A 211 3.15 -2.68 -52.81
N ALA A 212 3.06 -2.10 -51.61
CA ALA A 212 1.87 -2.06 -50.76
C ALA A 212 1.68 -0.67 -50.18
N LYS A 213 0.42 -0.30 -49.86
CA LYS A 213 0.14 0.94 -49.14
C LYS A 213 0.57 0.83 -47.69
N VAL A 214 1.22 1.86 -47.18
CA VAL A 214 1.74 1.89 -45.84
C VAL A 214 1.08 3.02 -45.04
N ALA A 215 0.61 2.74 -43.85
CA ALA A 215 0.11 3.76 -42.94
C ALA A 215 1.31 4.43 -42.21
N ILE A 216 1.36 5.76 -42.28
CA ILE A 216 2.44 6.53 -41.65
C ILE A 216 2.14 6.70 -40.16
N VAL A 217 3.06 6.26 -39.33
CA VAL A 217 2.97 6.39 -37.86
C VAL A 217 4.23 7.05 -37.32
N GLN A 218 4.08 8.08 -36.49
CA GLN A 218 5.20 8.76 -35.83
C GLN A 218 5.87 7.80 -34.85
N SER A 219 7.21 7.86 -34.76
CA SER A 219 8.00 7.04 -33.83
C SER A 219 7.54 7.21 -32.37
N ALA A 220 7.15 8.43 -31.97
CA ALA A 220 6.62 8.71 -30.65
C ALA A 220 5.27 8.02 -30.38
N GLN A 221 4.39 7.95 -31.38
CA GLN A 221 3.12 7.23 -31.27
C GLN A 221 3.35 5.72 -31.19
N GLN A 222 4.27 5.21 -31.97
CA GLN A 222 4.67 3.80 -31.93
C GLN A 222 5.27 3.44 -30.55
N ALA A 223 6.14 4.30 -30.00
CA ALA A 223 6.73 4.09 -28.68
C ALA A 223 5.66 4.09 -27.56
N LEU A 224 4.72 5.01 -27.63
CA LEU A 224 3.62 5.06 -26.68
C LEU A 224 2.74 3.81 -26.79
N GLN A 225 2.39 3.39 -28.00
CA GLN A 225 1.58 2.19 -28.24
C GLN A 225 2.29 0.92 -27.75
N ALA A 226 3.58 0.77 -28.05
CA ALA A 226 4.37 -0.37 -27.58
C ALA A 226 4.41 -0.45 -26.03
N MET A 227 4.55 0.68 -25.36
CA MET A 227 4.48 0.75 -23.90
C MET A 227 3.10 0.36 -23.36
N LEU A 228 2.00 0.83 -23.98
CA LEU A 228 0.63 0.51 -23.58
C LEU A 228 0.31 -0.97 -23.79
N ASP A 229 0.68 -1.50 -24.96
CA ASP A 229 0.49 -2.91 -25.29
C ASP A 229 1.28 -3.79 -24.29
N ALA A 230 2.55 -3.49 -24.05
CA ALA A 230 3.37 -4.22 -23.11
C ALA A 230 2.80 -4.17 -21.66
N ARG A 231 2.20 -3.04 -21.28
CA ARG A 231 1.52 -2.92 -19.99
C ARG A 231 0.26 -3.79 -19.92
N THR A 232 -0.48 -3.84 -21.00
CA THR A 232 -1.72 -4.64 -21.12
C THR A 232 -1.44 -6.14 -21.08
N TYR A 233 -0.42 -6.57 -21.81
CA TYR A 233 -0.03 -7.99 -21.91
C TYR A 233 0.96 -8.44 -20.81
N GLY A 234 1.45 -7.52 -19.99
CA GLY A 234 2.37 -7.84 -18.89
C GLY A 234 3.80 -8.12 -19.32
N VAL A 235 4.22 -7.60 -20.49
CA VAL A 235 5.59 -7.77 -21.01
C VAL A 235 6.54 -6.84 -20.29
N ASP A 236 7.61 -7.38 -19.70
CA ASP A 236 8.62 -6.60 -18.99
C ASP A 236 9.92 -7.41 -18.86
N LEU A 237 11.02 -6.89 -19.39
CA LEU A 237 12.35 -7.52 -19.25
C LEU A 237 12.98 -7.24 -17.88
N ALA A 238 12.45 -6.32 -17.10
CA ALA A 238 12.99 -5.99 -15.78
C ALA A 238 12.71 -7.13 -14.76
N GLN A 239 13.24 -8.32 -15.02
CA GLN A 239 13.09 -9.53 -14.21
C GLN A 239 14.46 -10.07 -13.77
N GLY A 240 14.49 -10.95 -12.79
CA GLY A 240 15.72 -11.58 -12.30
C GLY A 240 16.77 -10.55 -11.87
N ASP A 241 17.97 -10.65 -12.41
CA ASP A 241 19.12 -9.78 -12.10
C ASP A 241 18.89 -8.31 -12.51
N MET A 242 17.98 -8.07 -13.47
CA MET A 242 17.64 -6.74 -13.99
C MET A 242 16.41 -6.13 -13.30
N THR A 243 16.04 -6.63 -12.13
CA THR A 243 14.93 -6.04 -11.38
C THR A 243 15.19 -4.58 -11.09
N VAL A 244 14.26 -3.74 -11.49
CA VAL A 244 14.29 -2.30 -11.23
C VAL A 244 13.55 -2.05 -9.93
N ALA A 245 14.24 -1.51 -8.93
CA ALA A 245 13.64 -1.15 -7.65
C ALA A 245 12.67 0.02 -7.83
N GLY A 246 11.44 -0.28 -8.13
CA GLY A 246 10.35 0.69 -8.20
C GLY A 246 9.24 0.32 -7.23
N SER A 247 8.90 1.24 -6.33
CA SER A 247 7.88 1.08 -5.29
C SER A 247 6.45 0.82 -5.79
N GLY A 248 6.24 0.79 -7.11
CA GLY A 248 4.92 0.58 -7.73
C GLY A 248 4.58 -0.86 -8.12
N ARG A 249 5.56 -1.76 -8.20
CA ARG A 249 5.32 -3.14 -8.69
C ARG A 249 4.41 -3.95 -7.78
N TRP A 250 4.60 -3.86 -6.48
CA TRP A 250 3.76 -4.59 -5.51
C TRP A 250 2.32 -4.08 -5.54
N LEU A 251 2.11 -2.77 -5.73
CA LEU A 251 0.77 -2.18 -5.87
C LEU A 251 0.09 -2.60 -7.17
N GLN A 252 0.86 -2.70 -8.28
CA GLN A 252 0.33 -3.18 -9.56
C GLN A 252 0.05 -4.69 -9.53
N GLN A 253 0.94 -5.48 -8.90
CA GLN A 253 0.72 -6.91 -8.68
C GLN A 253 -0.44 -7.15 -7.72
N ALA A 254 -0.53 -6.37 -6.63
CA ALA A 254 -1.67 -6.40 -5.72
C ALA A 254 -2.98 -6.00 -6.44
N GLY A 255 -2.93 -5.01 -7.32
CA GLY A 255 -4.07 -4.60 -8.15
C GLY A 255 -4.49 -5.67 -9.18
N ALA A 256 -3.54 -6.37 -9.81
CA ALA A 256 -3.82 -7.47 -10.72
C ALA A 256 -4.41 -8.68 -9.97
N VAL A 257 -3.79 -9.05 -8.85
CA VAL A 257 -4.30 -10.12 -7.96
C VAL A 257 -5.69 -9.77 -7.42
N LEU A 258 -5.91 -8.52 -7.04
CA LEU A 258 -7.23 -8.07 -6.58
C LEU A 258 -8.27 -8.09 -7.70
N ARG A 259 -7.88 -7.71 -8.91
CA ARG A 259 -8.76 -7.78 -10.09
C ARG A 259 -9.11 -9.23 -10.43
N ASP A 260 -8.13 -10.13 -10.42
CA ASP A 260 -8.35 -11.57 -10.63
C ASP A 260 -9.23 -12.16 -9.54
N LEU A 261 -8.98 -11.80 -8.29
CA LEU A 261 -9.84 -12.19 -7.16
C LEU A 261 -11.28 -11.69 -7.32
N LEU A 262 -11.46 -10.47 -7.85
CA LEU A 262 -12.78 -9.87 -8.06
C LEU A 262 -13.46 -10.32 -9.36
N ALA A 263 -12.73 -10.68 -10.39
CA ALA A 263 -13.27 -10.98 -11.73
C ALA A 263 -13.29 -12.48 -12.08
N ALA A 264 -12.31 -13.27 -11.63
CA ALA A 264 -12.20 -14.66 -12.04
C ALA A 264 -13.35 -15.54 -11.55
N PRO A 265 -13.96 -16.36 -12.43
CA PRO A 265 -15.13 -17.18 -12.09
C PRO A 265 -14.85 -18.24 -11.01
N GLY A 266 -13.62 -18.71 -10.88
CA GLY A 266 -13.22 -19.69 -9.85
C GLY A 266 -13.30 -19.17 -8.41
N TRP A 267 -13.36 -17.85 -8.22
CA TRP A 267 -13.42 -17.22 -6.88
C TRP A 267 -14.84 -16.80 -6.46
N ARG A 268 -15.88 -17.20 -7.22
CA ARG A 268 -17.27 -16.84 -6.91
C ARG A 268 -17.71 -17.31 -5.53
N THR A 269 -17.38 -18.54 -5.15
CA THR A 269 -17.71 -19.12 -3.85
C THR A 269 -17.01 -18.39 -2.70
N ALA A 270 -15.73 -18.05 -2.88
CA ALA A 270 -14.97 -17.28 -1.89
C ALA A 270 -15.51 -15.86 -1.71
N ARG A 271 -15.93 -15.20 -2.79
CA ARG A 271 -16.58 -13.86 -2.73
C ARG A 271 -17.91 -13.90 -1.99
N ILE A 272 -18.75 -14.89 -2.28
CA ILE A 272 -20.02 -15.06 -1.57
C ILE A 272 -19.76 -15.32 -0.09
N GLY A 273 -18.80 -16.20 0.24
CA GLY A 273 -18.41 -16.46 1.62
C GLY A 273 -17.89 -15.21 2.33
N PHE A 274 -17.08 -14.38 1.68
CA PHE A 274 -16.58 -13.14 2.23
C PHE A 274 -17.70 -12.10 2.48
N VAL A 275 -18.63 -11.96 1.54
CA VAL A 275 -19.79 -11.07 1.70
C VAL A 275 -20.67 -11.55 2.85
N LEU A 276 -20.95 -12.86 2.94
CA LEU A 276 -21.71 -13.43 4.06
C LEU A 276 -21.00 -13.21 5.39
N PHE A 277 -19.67 -13.35 5.43
CA PHE A 277 -18.88 -13.06 6.63
C PHE A 277 -18.99 -11.59 7.05
N LEU A 278 -18.90 -10.64 6.10
CA LEU A 278 -19.07 -9.22 6.38
C LEU A 278 -20.48 -8.91 6.92
N VAL A 279 -21.51 -9.46 6.27
CA VAL A 279 -22.90 -9.29 6.70
C VAL A 279 -23.10 -9.87 8.11
N ALA A 280 -22.61 -11.07 8.37
CA ALA A 280 -22.69 -11.70 9.70
C ALA A 280 -21.97 -10.87 10.77
N ASN A 281 -20.80 -10.30 10.43
CA ASN A 281 -20.04 -9.45 11.34
C ASN A 281 -20.80 -8.14 11.65
N VAL A 282 -21.34 -7.48 10.63
CA VAL A 282 -22.14 -6.25 10.81
C VAL A 282 -23.41 -6.53 11.63
N LEU A 283 -24.11 -7.63 11.35
CA LEU A 283 -25.29 -8.03 12.12
C LEU A 283 -24.92 -8.40 13.57
N GLY A 284 -23.82 -9.13 13.76
CA GLY A 284 -23.32 -9.51 15.08
C GLY A 284 -22.95 -8.29 15.94
N LEU A 285 -22.20 -7.35 15.37
CA LEU A 285 -21.82 -6.10 16.05
C LEU A 285 -23.05 -5.24 16.40
N ASN A 286 -24.02 -5.14 15.48
CA ASN A 286 -25.27 -4.41 15.75
C ASN A 286 -26.11 -5.09 16.84
N ALA A 287 -26.23 -6.41 16.81
CA ALA A 287 -26.93 -7.17 17.83
C ALA A 287 -26.25 -7.02 19.20
N TRP A 288 -24.94 -7.09 19.24
CA TRP A 288 -24.17 -6.86 20.47
C TRP A 288 -24.35 -5.43 21.01
N ALA A 289 -24.24 -4.42 20.15
CA ALA A 289 -24.46 -3.02 20.52
C ALA A 289 -25.89 -2.78 21.04
N TRP A 290 -26.89 -3.42 20.41
CA TRP A 290 -28.27 -3.34 20.85
C TRP A 290 -28.46 -4.00 22.24
N LYS A 291 -27.86 -5.16 22.45
CA LYS A 291 -27.89 -5.87 23.78
C LYS A 291 -27.26 -5.00 24.87
N GLU A 292 -26.10 -4.38 24.58
CA GLU A 292 -25.40 -3.52 25.53
C GLU A 292 -26.21 -2.27 25.88
N ARG A 293 -26.83 -1.63 24.87
CA ARG A 293 -27.72 -0.48 25.08
C ARG A 293 -28.93 -0.85 25.96
N ASN A 294 -29.55 -1.99 25.70
CA ASN A 294 -30.69 -2.47 26.52
C ASN A 294 -30.26 -2.82 27.95
N ALA A 295 -29.08 -3.40 28.14
CA ALA A 295 -28.56 -3.68 29.47
C ALA A 295 -28.26 -2.37 30.25
N LEU A 296 -27.72 -1.34 29.59
CA LEU A 296 -27.52 -0.04 30.21
C LEU A 296 -28.81 0.66 30.55
N LEU A 297 -29.83 0.59 29.69
CA LEU A 297 -31.15 1.16 29.96
C LEU A 297 -31.83 0.43 31.15
N ALA A 298 -31.73 -0.90 31.20
CA ALA A 298 -32.26 -1.69 32.31
C ALA A 298 -31.59 -1.32 33.65
N LYS A 299 -30.24 -1.16 33.66
CA LYS A 299 -29.50 -0.69 34.84
C LYS A 299 -29.95 0.70 35.30
N ARG A 300 -30.13 1.64 34.35
CA ARG A 300 -30.63 2.97 34.67
C ARG A 300 -32.06 2.94 35.25
N GLN A 301 -32.92 2.14 34.65
CA GLN A 301 -34.28 1.96 35.16
C GLN A 301 -34.31 1.36 36.59
N LEU A 302 -33.49 0.33 36.83
CA LEU A 302 -33.30 -0.25 38.16
C LEU A 302 -32.83 0.78 39.19
N SER A 303 -31.82 1.58 38.85
CA SER A 303 -31.32 2.63 39.77
C SER A 303 -32.40 3.69 40.07
N THR A 304 -33.17 4.06 39.04
CA THR A 304 -34.31 4.98 39.24
C THR A 304 -35.41 4.39 40.09
N GLN A 305 -35.78 3.11 39.85
CA GLN A 305 -36.80 2.41 40.65
C GLN A 305 -36.37 2.26 42.11
N LEU A 306 -35.12 1.87 42.34
CA LEU A 306 -34.56 1.75 43.70
C LEU A 306 -34.59 3.11 44.42
N LEU A 307 -34.24 4.18 43.76
CA LEU A 307 -34.28 5.52 44.35
C LEU A 307 -35.73 5.90 44.74
N THR A 308 -36.71 5.74 43.84
CA THR A 308 -38.10 6.11 44.08
C THR A 308 -38.79 5.23 45.11
N GLN A 309 -38.43 3.94 45.20
CA GLN A 309 -38.93 3.03 46.21
C GLN A 309 -38.38 3.31 47.62
N THR A 310 -37.08 3.63 47.67
CA THR A 310 -36.40 3.88 48.95
C THR A 310 -36.65 5.29 49.48
N PHE A 311 -36.80 6.27 48.58
CA PHE A 311 -36.99 7.68 48.93
C PHE A 311 -38.22 8.29 48.22
N PRO A 312 -39.43 8.04 48.73
CA PRO A 312 -40.68 8.49 48.09
C PRO A 312 -40.83 10.00 48.01
N ASN A 313 -40.03 10.76 48.76
CA ASN A 313 -40.02 12.24 48.72
C ASN A 313 -39.36 12.83 47.48
N VAL A 314 -38.58 12.05 46.70
CA VAL A 314 -37.90 12.47 45.47
C VAL A 314 -38.88 12.42 44.30
N LYS A 315 -39.49 13.56 43.96
CA LYS A 315 -40.49 13.66 42.88
C LYS A 315 -39.92 13.70 41.49
N VAL A 316 -38.69 14.15 41.31
CA VAL A 316 -38.00 14.27 40.00
C VAL A 316 -36.62 13.64 40.07
N VAL A 317 -36.39 12.64 39.25
CA VAL A 317 -35.09 11.95 39.17
C VAL A 317 -34.33 12.48 37.98
N VAL A 318 -33.22 13.20 38.24
CA VAL A 318 -32.29 13.72 37.23
C VAL A 318 -31.07 12.81 37.12
N ASP A 319 -30.48 12.47 38.27
CA ASP A 319 -29.30 11.57 38.36
C ASP A 319 -29.49 10.69 39.61
N ALA A 320 -30.01 9.46 39.40
CA ALA A 320 -30.35 8.56 40.47
C ALA A 320 -29.17 8.22 41.41
N PRO A 321 -27.94 7.91 40.95
CA PRO A 321 -26.80 7.68 41.81
C PRO A 321 -26.44 8.87 42.72
N VAL A 322 -26.39 10.06 42.16
CA VAL A 322 -26.05 11.27 42.92
C VAL A 322 -27.10 11.65 43.94
N GLN A 323 -28.38 11.54 43.54
CA GLN A 323 -29.51 11.81 44.46
C GLN A 323 -29.55 10.79 45.59
N MET A 324 -29.35 9.49 45.32
CA MET A 324 -29.27 8.45 46.30
C MET A 324 -28.17 8.70 47.36
N GLN A 325 -26.97 9.13 46.91
CA GLN A 325 -25.88 9.48 47.83
C GLN A 325 -26.27 10.67 48.73
N ARG A 326 -26.94 11.67 48.18
CA ARG A 326 -27.40 12.84 48.93
C ARG A 326 -28.44 12.47 49.99
N GLU A 327 -29.42 11.69 49.61
CA GLU A 327 -30.47 11.24 50.55
C GLU A 327 -29.92 10.31 51.65
N LEU A 328 -28.98 9.41 51.31
CA LEU A 328 -28.28 8.60 52.29
C LEU A 328 -27.44 9.45 53.26
N GLY A 329 -26.82 10.52 52.73
CA GLY A 329 -26.11 11.48 53.59
C GLY A 329 -27.05 12.17 54.58
N ALA A 330 -28.20 12.63 54.09
CA ALA A 330 -29.22 13.29 54.93
C ALA A 330 -29.78 12.31 55.99
N LEU A 331 -30.06 11.04 55.65
CA LEU A 331 -30.51 10.02 56.59
C LEU A 331 -29.45 9.72 57.66
N ARG A 332 -28.18 9.61 57.28
CA ARG A 332 -27.09 9.40 58.25
C ARG A 332 -26.98 10.56 59.23
N GLN A 333 -27.11 11.79 58.71
CA GLN A 333 -27.07 12.98 59.54
C GLN A 333 -28.26 13.05 60.50
N SER A 334 -29.50 12.71 60.06
CA SER A 334 -30.70 12.67 60.91
C SER A 334 -30.70 11.52 61.95
N SER A 335 -30.02 10.39 61.64
CA SER A 335 -29.87 9.26 62.58
C SER A 335 -28.75 9.43 63.57
N GLY A 336 -28.00 10.55 63.56
CA GLY A 336 -26.88 10.79 64.48
C GLY A 336 -25.68 9.89 64.19
N ALA A 337 -25.66 9.18 63.05
CA ALA A 337 -24.49 8.40 62.67
C ALA A 337 -23.37 9.32 62.20
N LEU A 338 -22.24 9.30 62.89
CA LEU A 338 -21.04 10.11 62.56
C LEU A 338 -20.52 9.77 61.18
N GLY A 339 -20.51 10.75 60.30
CA GLY A 339 -19.88 10.63 58.97
C GLY A 339 -18.35 10.75 59.09
N SER A 340 -17.65 10.26 58.08
CA SER A 340 -16.16 10.38 58.06
C SER A 340 -15.66 11.85 58.08
N ARG A 341 -16.54 12.77 57.67
CA ARG A 341 -16.29 14.22 57.57
C ARG A 341 -16.86 15.04 58.71
N ASP A 342 -17.39 14.38 59.75
CA ASP A 342 -17.91 15.09 60.88
C ASP A 342 -16.79 15.44 61.84
N LEU A 343 -16.93 16.56 62.53
CA LEU A 343 -15.94 17.08 63.47
C LEU A 343 -15.44 16.01 64.43
N GLU A 344 -16.35 15.28 65.05
CA GLU A 344 -16.03 14.27 66.05
C GLU A 344 -15.24 13.09 65.48
N SER A 345 -15.57 12.61 64.27
CA SER A 345 -14.86 11.52 63.62
C SER A 345 -13.48 11.93 63.13
N MET A 346 -13.36 13.13 62.61
CA MET A 346 -12.05 13.68 62.17
C MET A 346 -11.14 13.96 63.38
N TYR A 347 -11.66 14.54 64.42
CA TYR A 347 -10.90 14.80 65.63
C TYR A 347 -10.47 13.51 66.33
N ALA A 348 -11.37 12.54 66.48
CA ALA A 348 -11.04 11.23 67.10
C ALA A 348 -9.96 10.50 66.34
N ARG A 349 -10.04 10.44 64.96
CA ARG A 349 -9.00 9.81 64.16
C ARG A 349 -7.67 10.57 64.22
N PHE A 350 -7.70 11.88 64.18
CA PHE A 350 -6.48 12.68 64.28
C PHE A 350 -5.85 12.57 65.66
N ALA A 351 -6.63 12.69 66.75
CA ALA A 351 -6.16 12.61 68.14
C ALA A 351 -5.54 11.24 68.45
N ALA A 352 -6.12 10.14 67.95
CA ALA A 352 -5.61 8.80 68.11
C ALA A 352 -4.24 8.59 67.42
N LEU A 353 -4.06 9.19 66.23
CA LEU A 353 -2.79 9.08 65.51
C LEU A 353 -1.70 10.06 66.04
N ALA A 354 -2.11 11.24 66.42
CA ALA A 354 -1.18 12.28 66.95
C ALA A 354 -0.81 12.11 68.42
N GLY A 355 -1.49 11.18 69.15
CA GLY A 355 -1.22 10.94 70.58
C GLY A 355 -1.51 12.15 71.47
N ILE A 356 -2.55 12.93 71.11
CA ILE A 356 -2.91 14.15 71.90
C ILE A 356 -3.56 13.72 73.21
N THR A 357 -2.86 14.04 74.34
CA THR A 357 -3.33 13.73 75.71
C THR A 357 -3.89 14.96 76.41
N THR A 358 -3.63 16.14 75.90
CA THR A 358 -4.04 17.44 76.47
C THR A 358 -5.23 18.01 75.68
N ALA A 359 -6.22 18.55 76.38
CA ALA A 359 -7.37 19.22 75.73
C ALA A 359 -6.90 20.43 74.93
N PRO A 360 -7.31 20.57 73.69
CA PRO A 360 -6.93 21.74 72.86
C PRO A 360 -7.60 23.03 73.38
N ALA A 361 -6.89 24.17 73.19
CA ALA A 361 -7.41 25.47 73.63
C ALA A 361 -8.63 25.95 72.84
N GLY A 362 -8.79 25.43 71.63
CA GLY A 362 -9.97 25.74 70.78
C GLY A 362 -10.01 24.81 69.57
N ILE A 363 -11.24 24.49 69.11
CA ILE A 363 -11.50 23.70 67.92
C ILE A 363 -12.47 24.45 67.06
N ASP A 364 -12.11 24.76 65.82
CA ASP A 364 -12.93 25.36 64.80
C ASP A 364 -13.13 24.35 63.67
N PHE A 365 -14.35 24.16 63.19
CA PHE A 365 -14.68 23.30 62.09
C PHE A 365 -15.48 24.03 61.01
N ALA A 366 -14.92 24.21 59.84
CA ALA A 366 -15.60 24.85 58.74
C ALA A 366 -15.21 24.20 57.40
N ALA A 367 -16.17 24.05 56.49
CA ALA A 367 -15.98 23.54 55.15
C ALA A 367 -15.28 22.15 55.04
N GLY A 368 -15.36 21.32 56.09
CA GLY A 368 -14.70 19.99 56.12
C GLY A 368 -13.22 20.07 56.49
N GLU A 369 -12.78 21.20 57.02
CA GLU A 369 -11.44 21.37 57.61
C GLU A 369 -11.59 21.55 59.12
N LEU A 370 -10.79 20.84 59.87
CA LEU A 370 -10.71 20.86 61.32
C LEU A 370 -9.48 21.66 61.75
N SER A 371 -9.66 22.78 62.41
CA SER A 371 -8.58 23.63 62.91
C SER A 371 -8.49 23.51 64.44
N ILE A 372 -7.34 23.07 64.94
CA ILE A 372 -7.08 22.81 66.35
C ILE A 372 -6.04 23.82 66.84
N LYS A 373 -6.42 24.66 67.83
CA LYS A 373 -5.52 25.61 68.49
C LYS A 373 -4.98 25.02 69.78
N GLY A 374 -3.69 25.24 70.06
CA GLY A 374 -3.08 24.77 71.31
C GLY A 374 -2.93 23.26 71.39
N SER A 375 -2.73 22.59 70.26
CA SER A 375 -2.56 21.14 70.19
C SER A 375 -1.30 20.61 70.86
N GLY A 376 -0.35 21.50 71.21
CA GLY A 376 0.96 21.13 71.76
C GLY A 376 1.91 20.41 70.76
N LEU A 377 1.51 20.23 69.53
CA LEU A 377 2.29 19.51 68.51
C LEU A 377 3.22 20.49 67.77
N ALA A 378 4.53 20.26 67.84
CA ALA A 378 5.49 20.99 67.05
C ALA A 378 5.45 20.59 65.57
N ALA A 379 5.80 21.49 64.67
CA ALA A 379 5.80 21.24 63.22
C ALA A 379 6.68 20.02 62.83
N SER A 380 7.74 19.76 63.55
CA SER A 380 8.63 18.60 63.40
C SER A 380 7.95 17.25 63.75
N GLN A 381 7.02 17.27 64.71
CA GLN A 381 6.27 16.07 65.08
C GLN A 381 5.17 15.77 64.08
N LEU A 382 4.52 16.80 63.50
CA LEU A 382 3.57 16.66 62.42
C LEU A 382 4.17 16.07 61.14
N SER A 383 5.41 16.50 60.78
CA SER A 383 6.12 15.92 59.62
C SER A 383 6.44 14.43 59.80
N GLY A 384 6.76 14.01 61.02
CA GLY A 384 6.97 12.58 61.34
C GLY A 384 5.70 11.72 61.37
N LEU A 385 4.52 12.35 61.43
CA LEU A 385 3.20 11.69 61.41
C LEU A 385 2.54 11.70 60.01
N GLN A 386 3.10 12.38 59.02
CA GLN A 386 2.48 12.57 57.70
C GLN A 386 2.11 11.24 57.01
N ASP A 387 3.01 10.26 57.04
CA ASP A 387 2.74 8.94 56.42
C ASP A 387 1.57 8.20 57.10
N LYS A 388 1.51 8.30 58.40
CA LYS A 388 0.41 7.68 59.19
C LYS A 388 -0.92 8.42 58.95
N LEU A 389 -0.91 9.72 58.83
CA LEU A 389 -2.08 10.53 58.54
C LEU A 389 -2.58 10.27 57.11
N GLN A 390 -1.67 10.20 56.13
CA GLN A 390 -2.00 9.87 54.77
C GLN A 390 -2.62 8.46 54.63
N SER A 391 -2.05 7.50 55.34
CA SER A 391 -2.64 6.12 55.33
C SER A 391 -4.05 6.06 55.96
N ALA A 392 -4.37 6.97 56.89
CA ALA A 392 -5.66 7.15 57.48
C ALA A 392 -6.60 8.07 56.68
N GLY A 393 -6.15 8.55 55.48
CA GLY A 393 -6.94 9.42 54.64
C GLY A 393 -7.04 10.87 55.11
N LEU A 394 -6.12 11.30 55.98
CA LEU A 394 -6.06 12.66 56.54
C LEU A 394 -4.81 13.39 56.06
N ALA A 395 -4.91 14.71 55.82
CA ALA A 395 -3.81 15.62 55.66
C ALA A 395 -3.82 16.60 56.79
N ALA A 396 -2.63 16.85 57.41
CA ALA A 396 -2.49 17.85 58.43
C ALA A 396 -1.38 18.85 58.06
N ARG A 397 -1.66 20.14 58.27
CA ARG A 397 -0.69 21.24 58.08
C ARG A 397 -0.64 22.10 59.32
N SER A 398 0.55 22.61 59.66
CA SER A 398 0.73 23.55 60.73
C SER A 398 0.67 24.98 60.19
N GLU A 399 -0.22 25.81 60.73
CA GLU A 399 -0.35 27.22 60.42
C GLU A 399 -0.20 28.05 61.71
N ALA A 400 0.96 28.66 61.87
CA ALA A 400 1.29 29.49 63.03
C ALA A 400 1.02 28.76 64.36
N ASP A 401 -0.07 29.04 65.05
CA ASP A 401 -0.44 28.49 66.38
C ASP A 401 -1.59 27.44 66.29
N ARG A 402 -1.88 26.93 65.09
CA ARG A 402 -2.95 25.93 64.89
C ARG A 402 -2.53 24.83 63.90
N VAL A 403 -3.15 23.66 64.10
CA VAL A 403 -3.03 22.56 63.19
C VAL A 403 -4.35 22.43 62.41
N VAL A 404 -4.24 22.49 61.10
CA VAL A 404 -5.39 22.30 60.21
C VAL A 404 -5.36 20.88 59.66
N VAL A 405 -6.47 20.13 59.86
CA VAL A 405 -6.63 18.77 59.38
C VAL A 405 -7.75 18.72 58.36
N SER A 406 -7.51 18.12 57.22
CA SER A 406 -8.49 17.90 56.14
C SER A 406 -8.47 16.44 55.69
N GLU A 407 -9.56 15.96 55.11
CA GLU A 407 -9.59 14.66 54.52
C GLU A 407 -8.92 14.69 53.12
N LEU A 408 -8.03 13.72 52.88
CA LEU A 408 -7.45 13.52 51.54
C LEU A 408 -8.54 13.10 50.57
N VAL A 409 -8.97 14.03 49.71
CA VAL A 409 -9.86 13.68 48.59
C VAL A 409 -9.09 12.80 47.62
N SER A 410 -9.29 11.48 47.74
CA SER A 410 -8.75 10.58 46.72
C SER A 410 -9.50 10.85 45.43
N ASN A 411 -8.85 11.61 44.54
CA ASN A 411 -9.35 11.88 43.18
C ASN A 411 -9.20 10.56 42.38
N ARG A 412 -10.09 9.59 42.66
CA ARG A 412 -10.30 8.44 41.78
C ARG A 412 -11.06 8.95 40.55
N SER A 413 -10.39 9.72 39.71
CA SER A 413 -10.80 9.85 38.33
C SER A 413 -10.61 8.49 37.68
N GLY A 414 -11.68 7.70 37.65
CA GLY A 414 -11.74 6.48 36.89
C GLY A 414 -11.54 6.78 35.42
N GLY A 415 -10.31 6.58 34.97
CA GLY A 415 -10.01 6.48 33.54
C GLY A 415 -10.63 5.18 33.05
N ALA A 416 -11.79 5.27 32.43
CA ALA A 416 -12.28 4.25 31.52
C ALA A 416 -11.68 4.54 30.15
N LYS A 417 -10.76 3.69 29.72
CA LYS A 417 -10.39 3.51 28.31
C LYS A 417 -11.36 2.55 27.65
#